data_82ad85434d6f70e51867dad4c9741d8b
#
_entry.id   82ad85434d6f70e51867dad4c9741d8b
#
_cell.length_a   1.000
_cell.length_b   1.000
_cell.length_c   1.000
_cell.angle_alpha   90.00
_cell.angle_beta   90.00
_cell.angle_gamma   90.00
#
_symmetry.space_group_name_H-M   'P 1'
#
loop_
_entity.id
_entity.type
_entity.pdbx_description
1 polymer ?
#
loop_
_entity_poly.entity_id
_entity_poly.type
_entity_poly.pdbx_seq_one_letter_code
_entity_poly.pdbx_strand_id
1 'polypeptide(L)'
;MSVIELNDVSVTFHEGGRTVEAVKHVNISVEKGEIFGIVGFSGAGKSTLVRTINLLERPTGGHVVIDGSDITALKGGQLRDLRKKIGFIFQGFNLITNVTVGKNIEFALKAGGYPKAQWSARIRELLALVGLENKIDSYPSSLSGGQKQRVSIARALAN
;
A
#
# COMPACT_ATOMS: atom_id res chain seq x y z
N MET A 1 -10.50 -19.36 1.14
CA MET A 1 -10.62 -18.80 -0.22
C MET A 1 -9.57 -17.72 -0.34
N SER A 2 -8.62 -17.91 -1.24
CA SER A 2 -7.48 -17.01 -1.40
C SER A 2 -7.92 -15.62 -1.81
N VAL A 3 -7.37 -14.61 -1.17
CA VAL A 3 -7.60 -13.20 -1.49
C VAL A 3 -6.46 -12.61 -2.30
N ILE A 4 -5.24 -13.16 -2.16
CA ILE A 4 -4.07 -12.79 -2.95
C ILE A 4 -3.40 -14.06 -3.44
N GLU A 5 -3.12 -14.13 -4.74
CA GLU A 5 -2.29 -15.18 -5.31
C GLU A 5 -1.20 -14.59 -6.19
N LEU A 6 0.00 -15.05 -5.99
CA LEU A 6 1.14 -14.82 -6.87
C LEU A 6 1.48 -16.14 -7.54
N ASN A 7 1.36 -16.20 -8.86
CA ASN A 7 1.58 -17.40 -9.64
C ASN A 7 2.79 -17.20 -10.54
N ASP A 8 3.91 -17.83 -10.17
CA ASP A 8 5.19 -17.79 -10.89
C ASP A 8 5.73 -16.36 -11.10
N VAL A 9 5.50 -15.48 -10.12
CA VAL A 9 5.83 -14.04 -10.24
C VAL A 9 7.33 -13.84 -10.26
N SER A 10 7.81 -13.11 -11.27
CA SER A 10 9.18 -12.67 -11.42
C SER A 10 9.25 -11.18 -11.70
N VAL A 11 10.28 -10.51 -11.17
CA VAL A 11 10.58 -9.09 -11.45
C VAL A 11 12.07 -8.96 -11.77
N THR A 12 12.35 -8.50 -12.98
CA THR A 12 13.70 -8.28 -13.48
C THR A 12 13.86 -6.81 -13.86
N PHE A 13 14.90 -6.18 -13.32
CA PHE A 13 15.31 -4.81 -13.68
C PHE A 13 16.47 -4.83 -14.65
N HIS A 14 16.46 -3.90 -15.58
CA HIS A 14 17.56 -3.67 -16.53
C HIS A 14 18.06 -2.24 -16.36
N GLU A 15 19.21 -2.08 -15.72
CA GLU A 15 19.86 -0.79 -15.51
C GLU A 15 21.33 -0.81 -15.94
N GLY A 16 21.75 0.15 -16.77
CA GLY A 16 23.14 0.34 -17.16
C GLY A 16 23.81 -0.90 -17.76
N GLY A 17 23.06 -1.73 -18.50
CA GLY A 17 23.56 -2.98 -19.09
C GLY A 17 23.64 -4.15 -18.09
N ARG A 18 23.19 -3.97 -16.86
CA ARG A 18 23.07 -5.03 -15.85
C ARG A 18 21.64 -5.50 -15.74
N THR A 19 21.47 -6.82 -15.59
CA THR A 19 20.18 -7.45 -15.32
C THR A 19 20.15 -7.91 -13.87
N VAL A 20 19.14 -7.47 -13.11
CA VAL A 20 18.95 -7.85 -11.71
C VAL A 20 17.57 -8.51 -11.57
N GLU A 21 17.56 -9.81 -11.29
CA GLU A 21 16.34 -10.53 -10.94
C GLU A 21 16.02 -10.31 -9.46
N ALA A 22 15.19 -9.32 -9.17
CA ALA A 22 14.83 -8.94 -7.80
C ALA A 22 13.80 -9.90 -7.17
N VAL A 23 12.96 -10.52 -7.98
CA VAL A 23 11.97 -11.55 -7.59
C VAL A 23 12.04 -12.64 -8.65
N LYS A 24 12.04 -13.90 -8.21
CA LYS A 24 12.25 -15.04 -9.10
C LYS A 24 11.27 -16.17 -8.80
N HIS A 25 10.38 -16.45 -9.75
CA HIS A 25 9.44 -17.58 -9.74
C HIS A 25 8.69 -17.78 -8.40
N VAL A 26 8.15 -16.69 -7.83
CA VAL A 26 7.50 -16.73 -6.52
C VAL A 26 6.05 -17.16 -6.65
N ASN A 27 5.69 -18.14 -5.83
CA ASN A 27 4.32 -18.64 -5.69
C ASN A 27 3.86 -18.43 -4.25
N ILE A 28 2.78 -17.66 -4.04
CA ILE A 28 2.21 -17.34 -2.74
C ILE A 28 0.68 -17.37 -2.86
N SER A 29 0.03 -17.90 -1.84
CA SER A 29 -1.42 -17.81 -1.65
C SER A 29 -1.70 -17.29 -0.24
N VAL A 30 -2.50 -16.24 -0.13
CA VAL A 30 -2.91 -15.63 1.15
C VAL A 30 -4.42 -15.73 1.27
N GLU A 31 -4.89 -16.32 2.37
CA GLU A 31 -6.31 -16.50 2.65
C GLU A 31 -6.94 -15.24 3.26
N LYS A 32 -8.25 -15.11 3.10
CA LYS A 32 -9.00 -14.00 3.70
C LYS A 32 -8.89 -14.04 5.23
N GLY A 33 -8.48 -12.90 5.82
CA GLY A 33 -8.29 -12.76 7.26
C GLY A 33 -6.94 -13.25 7.77
N GLU A 34 -6.08 -13.75 6.90
CA GLU A 34 -4.73 -14.20 7.25
C GLU A 34 -3.78 -13.02 7.46
N ILE A 35 -2.83 -13.18 8.39
CA ILE A 35 -1.65 -12.33 8.53
C ILE A 35 -0.46 -13.10 7.94
N PHE A 36 -0.03 -12.69 6.75
CA PHE A 36 1.08 -13.32 6.03
C PHE A 36 2.37 -12.52 6.17
N GLY A 37 3.45 -13.17 6.62
CA GLY A 37 4.75 -12.53 6.83
C GLY A 37 5.76 -12.86 5.73
N ILE A 38 6.40 -11.83 5.16
CA ILE A 38 7.52 -11.98 4.21
C ILE A 38 8.81 -11.54 4.91
N VAL A 39 9.70 -12.49 5.15
CA VAL A 39 10.98 -12.28 5.85
C VAL A 39 12.16 -12.57 4.93
N GLY A 40 13.31 -11.97 5.22
CA GLY A 40 14.56 -12.15 4.46
C GLY A 40 15.52 -10.99 4.68
N PHE A 41 16.75 -11.14 4.22
CA PHE A 41 17.81 -10.12 4.32
C PHE A 41 17.46 -8.82 3.57
N SER A 42 18.17 -7.74 3.91
CA SER A 42 18.10 -6.51 3.12
C SER A 42 18.50 -6.78 1.67
N GLY A 43 17.77 -6.22 0.71
CA GLY A 43 17.99 -6.47 -0.71
C GLY A 43 17.39 -7.76 -1.28
N ALA A 44 16.75 -8.62 -0.46
CA ALA A 44 16.17 -9.89 -0.93
C ALA A 44 14.88 -9.76 -1.77
N GLY A 45 14.53 -8.57 -2.26
CA GLY A 45 13.36 -8.36 -3.13
C GLY A 45 12.01 -8.24 -2.43
N LYS A 46 11.94 -8.30 -1.08
CA LYS A 46 10.66 -8.26 -0.33
C LYS A 46 9.77 -7.08 -0.71
N SER A 47 10.33 -5.88 -0.72
CA SER A 47 9.57 -4.67 -1.07
C SER A 47 9.12 -4.66 -2.52
N THR A 48 9.92 -5.19 -3.42
CA THR A 48 9.58 -5.37 -4.83
C THR A 48 8.40 -6.33 -4.96
N LEU A 49 8.47 -7.48 -4.28
CA LEU A 49 7.40 -8.47 -4.27
C LEU A 49 6.09 -7.89 -3.75
N VAL A 50 6.10 -7.22 -2.59
CA VAL A 50 4.88 -6.59 -2.03
C VAL A 50 4.30 -5.53 -2.98
N ARG A 51 5.14 -4.80 -3.71
CA ARG A 51 4.68 -3.81 -4.70
C ARG A 51 4.04 -4.42 -5.94
N THR A 52 4.25 -5.70 -6.23
CA THR A 52 3.54 -6.36 -7.34
C THR A 52 2.06 -6.56 -7.03
N ILE A 53 1.69 -6.73 -5.76
CA ILE A 53 0.30 -6.99 -5.32
C ILE A 53 -0.66 -5.83 -5.73
N ASN A 54 -0.16 -4.61 -5.77
CA ASN A 54 -0.95 -3.45 -6.20
C ASN A 54 -0.43 -2.83 -7.52
N LEU A 55 0.44 -3.54 -8.23
CA LEU A 55 1.09 -3.13 -9.48
C LEU A 55 1.81 -1.76 -9.37
N LEU A 56 2.32 -1.40 -8.19
CA LEU A 56 3.31 -0.31 -8.07
C LEU A 56 4.62 -0.73 -8.74
N GLU A 57 4.92 -2.03 -8.70
CA GLU A 57 5.92 -2.69 -9.52
C GLU A 57 5.22 -3.73 -10.40
N ARG A 58 5.50 -3.73 -11.69
CA ARG A 58 4.89 -4.72 -12.60
C ARG A 58 5.75 -5.97 -12.66
N PRO A 59 5.14 -7.15 -12.50
CA PRO A 59 5.87 -8.38 -12.76
C PRO A 59 6.36 -8.43 -14.22
N THR A 60 7.56 -8.94 -14.42
CA THR A 60 8.11 -9.23 -15.75
C THR A 60 7.74 -10.63 -16.23
N GLY A 61 7.26 -11.48 -15.32
CA GLY A 61 6.72 -12.82 -15.60
C GLY A 61 5.73 -13.24 -14.53
N GLY A 62 4.88 -14.20 -14.85
CA GLY A 62 3.84 -14.73 -13.97
C GLY A 62 2.61 -13.84 -13.85
N HIS A 63 1.74 -14.17 -12.90
CA HIS A 63 0.44 -13.55 -12.72
C HIS A 63 0.18 -13.16 -11.27
N VAL A 64 -0.51 -12.04 -11.06
CA VAL A 64 -0.99 -11.57 -9.77
C VAL A 64 -2.51 -11.62 -9.80
N VAL A 65 -3.10 -12.36 -8.86
CA VAL A 65 -4.55 -12.52 -8.75
C VAL A 65 -5.02 -11.94 -7.42
N ILE A 66 -6.04 -11.08 -7.44
CA ILE A 66 -6.68 -10.49 -6.27
C ILE A 66 -8.18 -10.78 -6.33
N ASP A 67 -8.73 -11.33 -5.25
CA ASP A 67 -10.14 -11.73 -5.16
C ASP A 67 -10.58 -12.55 -6.40
N GLY A 68 -9.76 -13.50 -6.83
CA GLY A 68 -10.02 -14.37 -7.99
C GLY A 68 -9.87 -13.69 -9.36
N SER A 69 -9.46 -12.44 -9.42
CA SER A 69 -9.28 -11.69 -10.67
C SER A 69 -7.80 -11.49 -10.98
N ASP A 70 -7.33 -11.89 -12.16
CA ASP A 70 -5.99 -11.56 -12.63
C ASP A 70 -5.88 -10.06 -12.88
N ILE A 71 -5.01 -9.41 -12.13
CA ILE A 71 -4.79 -7.97 -12.19
C ILE A 71 -3.58 -7.58 -13.03
N THR A 72 -2.76 -8.53 -13.47
CA THR A 72 -1.43 -8.32 -14.05
C THR A 72 -1.41 -7.30 -15.19
N ALA A 73 -2.43 -7.32 -16.03
CA ALA A 73 -2.55 -6.45 -17.21
C ALA A 73 -3.34 -5.16 -16.97
N LEU A 74 -3.89 -4.92 -15.76
CA LEU A 74 -4.73 -3.76 -15.48
C LEU A 74 -4.00 -2.44 -15.72
N LYS A 75 -4.72 -1.46 -16.31
CA LYS A 75 -4.24 -0.10 -16.61
C LYS A 75 -5.32 0.95 -16.33
N GLY A 76 -4.92 2.21 -16.31
CA GLY A 76 -5.84 3.35 -16.27
C GLY A 76 -6.84 3.33 -15.13
N GLY A 77 -8.13 3.38 -15.44
CA GLY A 77 -9.23 3.41 -14.47
C GLY A 77 -9.33 2.16 -13.63
N GLN A 78 -9.27 0.99 -14.26
CA GLN A 78 -9.35 -0.30 -13.57
C GLN A 78 -8.24 -0.46 -12.51
N LEU A 79 -7.01 -0.06 -12.83
CA LEU A 79 -5.90 -0.09 -11.86
C LEU A 79 -6.13 0.90 -10.71
N ARG A 80 -6.68 2.09 -10.99
CA ARG A 80 -7.05 3.03 -9.92
C ARG A 80 -8.13 2.47 -9.00
N ASP A 81 -9.13 1.81 -9.55
CA ASP A 81 -10.23 1.22 -8.77
C ASP A 81 -9.76 0.03 -7.93
N LEU A 82 -8.84 -0.78 -8.43
CA LEU A 82 -8.16 -1.81 -7.65
C LEU A 82 -7.42 -1.19 -6.46
N ARG A 83 -6.59 -0.17 -6.70
CA ARG A 83 -5.77 0.46 -5.66
C ARG A 83 -6.58 1.15 -4.56
N LYS A 84 -7.81 1.57 -4.83
CA LYS A 84 -8.74 2.08 -3.80
C LYS A 84 -9.11 1.03 -2.76
N LYS A 85 -9.06 -0.25 -3.12
CA LYS A 85 -9.39 -1.38 -2.24
C LYS A 85 -8.19 -1.90 -1.43
N ILE A 86 -6.98 -1.43 -1.74
CA ILE A 86 -5.73 -1.91 -1.13
C ILE A 86 -5.09 -0.79 -0.32
N GLY A 87 -5.12 -0.90 1.00
CA GLY A 87 -4.35 -0.03 1.89
C GLY A 87 -2.87 -0.37 1.81
N PHE A 88 -2.02 0.57 1.38
CA PHE A 88 -0.59 0.36 1.25
C PHE A 88 0.19 1.29 2.19
N ILE A 89 1.04 0.70 3.03
CA ILE A 89 1.90 1.43 3.97
C ILE A 89 3.32 1.42 3.43
N PHE A 90 3.85 2.60 3.11
CA PHE A 90 5.20 2.76 2.57
C PHE A 90 6.25 2.77 3.68
N GLN A 91 7.41 2.21 3.42
CA GLN A 91 8.57 2.23 4.33
C GLN A 91 9.03 3.68 4.64
N GLY A 92 8.97 4.58 3.67
CA GLY A 92 9.29 6.01 3.81
C GLY A 92 8.10 6.88 4.23
N PHE A 93 7.02 6.31 4.77
CA PHE A 93 5.75 6.96 5.18
C PHE A 93 4.97 7.59 4.00
N ASN A 94 5.63 8.23 3.05
CA ASN A 94 5.08 8.93 1.88
C ASN A 94 3.92 9.87 2.25
N LEU A 95 4.09 10.62 3.37
CA LEU A 95 3.14 11.65 3.76
C LEU A 95 3.35 12.90 2.90
N ILE A 96 2.26 13.56 2.57
CA ILE A 96 2.28 14.85 1.89
C ILE A 96 2.72 15.89 2.92
N THR A 97 3.91 16.44 2.77
CA THR A 97 4.62 17.21 3.80
C THR A 97 4.07 18.61 4.03
N ASN A 98 3.47 19.21 2.99
CA ASN A 98 2.91 20.57 2.99
C ASN A 98 1.43 20.65 3.38
N VAL A 99 0.85 19.56 3.88
CA VAL A 99 -0.52 19.52 4.40
C VAL A 99 -0.54 18.85 5.77
N THR A 100 -1.61 19.07 6.55
CA THR A 100 -1.74 18.51 7.90
C THR A 100 -1.96 17.01 7.89
N VAL A 101 -1.85 16.40 9.07
CA VAL A 101 -2.17 14.98 9.31
C VAL A 101 -3.60 14.66 8.87
N GLY A 102 -4.57 15.47 9.29
CA GLY A 102 -5.96 15.29 8.88
C GLY A 102 -6.14 15.35 7.37
N LYS A 103 -5.45 16.27 6.69
CA LYS A 103 -5.49 16.37 5.22
C LYS A 103 -4.84 15.17 4.52
N ASN A 104 -3.80 14.58 5.09
CA ASN A 104 -3.22 13.35 4.56
C ASN A 104 -4.23 12.19 4.54
N ILE A 105 -5.07 12.07 5.57
CA ILE A 105 -6.13 11.06 5.64
C ILE A 105 -7.30 11.43 4.71
N GLU A 106 -7.67 12.73 4.68
CA GLU A 106 -8.72 13.24 3.79
C GLU A 106 -8.46 12.89 2.31
N PHE A 107 -7.19 12.96 1.88
CA PHE A 107 -6.80 12.55 0.52
C PHE A 107 -7.16 11.10 0.21
N ALA A 108 -6.94 10.19 1.16
CA ALA A 108 -7.28 8.77 0.98
C ALA A 108 -8.81 8.57 0.93
N LEU A 109 -9.54 9.19 1.86
CA LEU A 109 -11.01 9.14 1.87
C LEU A 109 -11.61 9.66 0.55
N LYS A 110 -11.08 10.78 0.05
CA LYS A 110 -11.50 11.35 -1.24
C LYS A 110 -11.22 10.39 -2.40
N ALA A 111 -10.02 9.82 -2.44
CA ALA A 111 -9.61 8.88 -3.48
C ALA A 111 -10.46 7.60 -3.44
N GLY A 112 -10.80 7.10 -2.26
CA GLY A 112 -11.66 5.94 -2.04
C GLY A 112 -13.14 6.20 -2.33
N GLY A 113 -13.54 7.47 -2.50
CA GLY A 113 -14.96 7.83 -2.73
C GLY A 113 -15.80 7.86 -1.45
N TYR A 114 -15.15 7.99 -0.29
CA TYR A 114 -15.87 8.05 0.99
C TYR A 114 -16.77 9.31 1.06
N PRO A 115 -18.00 9.22 1.63
CA PRO A 115 -18.93 10.34 1.67
C PRO A 115 -18.35 11.56 2.40
N LYS A 116 -18.31 12.72 1.73
CA LYS A 116 -17.66 13.93 2.25
C LYS A 116 -18.25 14.38 3.61
N ALA A 117 -19.54 14.21 3.81
CA ALA A 117 -20.20 14.56 5.08
C ALA A 117 -19.66 13.79 6.29
N GLN A 118 -19.05 12.63 6.08
CA GLN A 118 -18.52 11.75 7.12
C GLN A 118 -17.00 11.88 7.32
N TRP A 119 -16.30 12.66 6.50
CA TRP A 119 -14.82 12.72 6.56
C TRP A 119 -14.29 13.14 7.92
N SER A 120 -14.87 14.19 8.52
CA SER A 120 -14.39 14.68 9.81
C SER A 120 -14.50 13.64 10.92
N ALA A 121 -15.61 12.91 10.97
CA ALA A 121 -15.82 11.83 11.94
C ALA A 121 -14.83 10.67 11.68
N ARG A 122 -14.71 10.24 10.42
CA ARG A 122 -13.82 9.13 10.05
C ARG A 122 -12.35 9.45 10.29
N ILE A 123 -11.90 10.67 10.02
CA ILE A 123 -10.52 11.11 10.29
C ILE A 123 -10.23 11.01 11.79
N ARG A 124 -11.13 11.49 12.66
CA ARG A 124 -10.95 11.41 14.11
C ARG A 124 -10.92 9.96 14.59
N GLU A 125 -11.81 9.13 14.11
CA GLU A 125 -11.83 7.69 14.42
C GLU A 125 -10.49 7.03 14.04
N LEU A 126 -10.00 7.26 12.82
CA LEU A 126 -8.74 6.69 12.35
C LEU A 126 -7.53 7.18 13.16
N LEU A 127 -7.53 8.45 13.55
CA LEU A 127 -6.47 9.00 14.41
C LEU A 127 -6.56 8.44 15.84
N ALA A 128 -7.77 8.20 16.36
CA ALA A 128 -7.97 7.56 17.65
C ALA A 128 -7.39 6.14 17.67
N LEU A 129 -7.65 5.34 16.62
CA LEU A 129 -7.10 3.99 16.48
C LEU A 129 -5.58 3.94 16.59
N VAL A 130 -4.89 5.02 16.21
CA VAL A 130 -3.42 5.10 16.26
C VAL A 130 -2.89 6.01 17.38
N GLY A 131 -3.76 6.54 18.25
CA GLY A 131 -3.42 7.40 19.40
C GLY A 131 -2.81 8.74 18.98
N LEU A 132 -3.37 9.41 17.97
CA LEU A 132 -2.89 10.67 17.42
C LEU A 132 -4.01 11.72 17.22
N GLU A 133 -5.10 11.66 18.01
CA GLU A 133 -6.25 12.57 17.88
C GLU A 133 -5.84 14.04 18.03
N ASN A 134 -4.88 14.32 18.91
CA ASN A 134 -4.37 15.66 19.19
C ASN A 134 -3.39 16.18 18.11
N LYS A 135 -3.14 15.40 17.06
CA LYS A 135 -2.20 15.74 15.97
C LYS A 135 -2.89 16.04 14.65
N ILE A 136 -4.21 16.10 14.61
CA ILE A 136 -4.99 16.30 13.38
C ILE A 136 -4.54 17.51 12.57
N ASP A 137 -4.21 18.62 13.24
CA ASP A 137 -3.78 19.89 12.61
C ASP A 137 -2.25 20.02 12.52
N SER A 138 -1.49 19.03 13.02
CA SER A 138 -0.04 19.01 12.94
C SER A 138 0.43 18.71 11.51
N TYR A 139 1.61 19.23 11.15
CA TYR A 139 2.27 18.90 9.89
C TYR A 139 3.22 17.71 10.06
N PRO A 140 3.47 16.91 9.02
CA PRO A 140 4.40 15.78 9.10
C PRO A 140 5.82 16.17 9.58
N SER A 141 6.28 17.39 9.30
CA SER A 141 7.58 17.88 9.75
C SER A 141 7.73 17.93 11.27
N SER A 142 6.62 18.15 12.01
CA SER A 142 6.62 18.21 13.48
C SER A 142 6.43 16.86 14.16
N LEU A 143 6.34 15.77 13.40
CA LEU A 143 6.09 14.42 13.91
C LEU A 143 7.38 13.61 14.04
N SER A 144 7.49 12.79 15.08
CA SER A 144 8.51 11.74 15.15
C SER A 144 8.32 10.67 14.06
N GLY A 145 9.35 9.87 13.79
CA GLY A 145 9.26 8.78 12.82
C GLY A 145 8.13 7.79 13.13
N GLY A 146 7.98 7.40 14.41
CA GLY A 146 6.89 6.52 14.84
C GLY A 146 5.50 7.16 14.69
N GLN A 147 5.37 8.48 14.90
CA GLN A 147 4.11 9.19 14.64
C GLN A 147 3.80 9.24 13.13
N LYS A 148 4.80 9.52 12.28
CA LYS A 148 4.63 9.47 10.82
C LYS A 148 4.18 8.10 10.34
N GLN A 149 4.74 7.03 10.90
CA GLN A 149 4.33 5.66 10.60
C GLN A 149 2.87 5.43 10.98
N ARG A 150 2.46 5.84 12.17
CA ARG A 150 1.06 5.71 12.63
C ARG A 150 0.08 6.51 11.77
N VAL A 151 0.45 7.71 11.31
CA VAL A 151 -0.37 8.46 10.33
C VAL A 151 -0.46 7.71 9.00
N SER A 152 0.63 7.11 8.54
CA SER A 152 0.61 6.29 7.30
C SER A 152 -0.31 5.08 7.44
N ILE A 153 -0.35 4.44 8.62
CA ILE A 153 -1.28 3.35 8.93
C ILE A 153 -2.73 3.86 8.90
N ALA A 154 -3.03 4.95 9.62
CA ALA A 154 -4.37 5.56 9.63
C ALA A 154 -4.85 5.90 8.21
N ARG A 155 -3.96 6.45 7.37
CA ARG A 155 -4.25 6.73 5.97
C ARG A 155 -4.55 5.47 5.15
N ALA A 156 -3.83 4.38 5.39
CA ALA A 156 -4.06 3.11 4.70
C ALA A 156 -5.40 2.46 5.10
N LEU A 157 -5.87 2.71 6.32
CA LEU A 157 -7.17 2.23 6.85
C LEU A 157 -8.36 3.11 6.44
N ALA A 158 -8.14 4.17 5.67
CA ALA A 158 -9.17 5.10 5.26
C ALA A 158 -10.13 4.52 4.19
N ASN A 159 -9.66 3.52 3.46
CA ASN A 159 -10.39 2.88 2.34
C ASN A 159 -11.06 1.60 2.77
#